data_83942ac97a2119e86c088ca9ff737c3e
#
_entry.id   83942ac97a2119e86c088ca9ff737c3e
#
_cell.length_a   1.000
_cell.length_b   1.000
_cell.length_c   1.000
_cell.angle_alpha   90.00
_cell.angle_beta   90.00
_cell.angle_gamma   90.00
#
_symmetry.space_group_name_H-M   'P 1'
#
loop_
_entity.id
_entity.type
_entity.pdbx_description
1 polymer ?
#
loop_
_entity_poly.entity_id
_entity_poly.type
_entity_poly.pdbx_seq_one_letter_code
_entity_poly.pdbx_strand_id
1 'polypeptide(L)'
;MHKAGFVNIVGNPNVGKSTLMNKLVGERISIATFKAQTTRHRIMGIVNTPEMQIVFSDTPGVLKPNYKLQESMLAFSESALQDADILLYVTDVVENPEKNMDFLVKVQKMDVPVILLINKIDESNQTQLGAIVEKWHTLLPKAEILPISAKNKFGIDMLLKRIQELLPESPAYFDKEQLTDKPARFFVSEIIREKILLYYDKEIPYSVEVSVERFKEDDKHIHINAVIYVERESQKGIIIGHQGVALKKVSTEARKSLEKFFAKPIFLEIFVKVDKDWRSSERELNNFGYNPE
;
A
#
# COMPACT_ATOMS: atom_id res chain seq x y z
N MET A 1 30.51 -8.82 -3.32
CA MET A 1 30.22 -7.37 -3.23
C MET A 1 28.81 -7.19 -2.71
N HIS A 2 28.52 -6.06 -2.01
CA HIS A 2 27.19 -5.78 -1.49
C HIS A 2 26.27 -5.39 -2.64
N LYS A 3 25.00 -5.84 -2.60
CA LYS A 3 23.97 -5.49 -3.58
C LYS A 3 22.88 -4.67 -2.90
N ALA A 4 22.38 -3.62 -3.56
CA ALA A 4 21.20 -2.91 -3.09
C ALA A 4 20.43 -2.32 -4.26
N GLY A 5 19.09 -2.23 -4.11
CA GLY A 5 18.25 -1.67 -5.15
C GLY A 5 16.81 -1.45 -4.71
N PHE A 6 16.12 -0.58 -5.46
CA PHE A 6 14.71 -0.30 -5.31
C PHE A 6 13.88 -1.27 -6.16
N VAL A 7 13.01 -2.01 -5.48
CA VAL A 7 12.09 -2.98 -6.09
C VAL A 7 10.67 -2.47 -5.92
N ASN A 8 10.17 -1.81 -6.94
CA ASN A 8 8.91 -1.08 -6.85
C ASN A 8 7.73 -1.93 -7.35
N ILE A 9 6.65 -1.93 -6.56
CA ILE A 9 5.47 -2.75 -6.78
C ILE A 9 4.35 -1.86 -7.30
N VAL A 10 3.94 -2.06 -8.55
CA VAL A 10 2.88 -1.29 -9.21
C VAL A 10 1.82 -2.23 -9.77
N GLY A 11 0.67 -1.70 -10.12
CA GLY A 11 -0.45 -2.46 -10.71
C GLY A 11 -1.80 -1.90 -10.27
N ASN A 12 -2.86 -2.44 -10.82
CA ASN A 12 -4.22 -1.98 -10.58
C ASN A 12 -4.68 -2.17 -9.12
N PRO A 13 -5.77 -1.52 -8.68
CA PRO A 13 -6.33 -1.74 -7.36
C PRO A 13 -6.73 -3.22 -7.14
N ASN A 14 -6.59 -3.69 -5.91
CA ASN A 14 -7.04 -5.02 -5.43
C ASN A 14 -6.34 -6.25 -6.04
N VAL A 15 -5.29 -6.10 -6.81
CA VAL A 15 -4.47 -7.22 -7.34
C VAL A 15 -3.57 -7.88 -6.28
N GLY A 16 -3.51 -7.33 -5.08
CA GLY A 16 -2.79 -7.91 -3.94
C GLY A 16 -1.38 -7.36 -3.69
N LYS A 17 -1.05 -6.14 -4.17
CA LYS A 17 0.25 -5.48 -3.97
C LYS A 17 0.67 -5.40 -2.50
N SER A 18 -0.18 -4.83 -1.62
CA SER A 18 0.12 -4.67 -0.20
C SER A 18 0.26 -6.02 0.53
N THR A 19 -0.51 -7.03 0.11
CA THR A 19 -0.35 -8.39 0.63
C THR A 19 1.01 -8.96 0.24
N LEU A 20 1.40 -8.79 -1.02
CA LEU A 20 2.71 -9.20 -1.53
C LEU A 20 3.83 -8.47 -0.79
N MET A 21 3.74 -7.14 -0.66
CA MET A 21 4.69 -6.31 0.07
C MET A 21 4.95 -6.84 1.49
N ASN A 22 3.89 -7.08 2.26
CA ASN A 22 4.00 -7.62 3.62
C ASN A 22 4.65 -9.02 3.65
N LYS A 23 4.47 -9.84 2.60
CA LYS A 23 5.11 -11.16 2.51
C LYS A 23 6.59 -11.07 2.16
N LEU A 24 6.96 -10.14 1.27
CA LEU A 24 8.36 -9.91 0.87
C LEU A 24 9.20 -9.31 2.00
N VAL A 25 8.62 -8.35 2.74
CA VAL A 25 9.30 -7.72 3.89
C VAL A 25 9.32 -8.62 5.12
N GLY A 26 8.35 -9.51 5.27
CA GLY A 26 8.18 -10.37 6.43
C GLY A 26 7.43 -9.72 7.60
N GLU A 27 7.11 -8.42 7.48
CA GLU A 27 6.42 -7.61 8.48
C GLU A 27 5.19 -6.92 7.88
N ARG A 28 4.24 -6.54 8.76
CA ARG A 28 3.02 -5.87 8.33
C ARG A 28 3.23 -4.35 8.32
N ILE A 29 3.72 -3.82 7.21
CA ILE A 29 3.96 -2.39 7.01
C ILE A 29 2.94 -1.70 6.10
N SER A 30 2.18 -2.45 5.32
CA SER A 30 1.07 -1.93 4.51
C SER A 30 -0.26 -2.52 4.97
N ILE A 31 -1.31 -1.70 5.04
CA ILE A 31 -2.66 -2.21 5.26
C ILE A 31 -3.16 -2.92 4.00
N ALA A 32 -3.88 -4.00 4.18
CA ALA A 32 -4.41 -4.79 3.07
C ALA A 32 -5.89 -5.09 3.29
N THR A 33 -6.75 -4.58 2.42
CA THR A 33 -8.19 -4.87 2.41
C THR A 33 -8.65 -5.18 0.98
N PHE A 34 -9.87 -5.68 0.85
CA PHE A 34 -10.50 -5.92 -0.45
C PHE A 34 -11.09 -4.63 -1.10
N LYS A 35 -11.04 -3.48 -0.40
CA LYS A 35 -11.56 -2.21 -0.91
C LYS A 35 -10.51 -1.47 -1.74
N ALA A 36 -10.97 -0.78 -2.78
CA ALA A 36 -10.11 0.12 -3.55
C ALA A 36 -9.56 1.26 -2.66
N GLN A 37 -8.49 1.92 -3.09
CA GLN A 37 -7.83 3.00 -2.36
C GLN A 37 -7.38 2.60 -0.93
N THR A 38 -7.10 1.31 -0.71
CA THR A 38 -6.53 0.83 0.55
C THR A 38 -5.17 1.48 0.78
N THR A 39 -4.26 1.38 -0.17
CA THR A 39 -2.98 2.12 -0.17
C THR A 39 -3.18 3.46 -0.86
N ARG A 40 -2.87 4.55 -0.17
CA ARG A 40 -2.95 5.91 -0.69
C ARG A 40 -1.60 6.60 -0.83
N HIS A 41 -0.62 6.17 -0.05
CA HIS A 41 0.74 6.66 -0.06
C HIS A 41 1.69 5.61 -0.63
N ARG A 42 2.83 6.05 -1.12
CA ARG A 42 3.94 5.16 -1.38
C ARG A 42 4.59 4.80 -0.03
N ILE A 43 4.78 3.50 0.23
CA ILE A 43 5.33 2.98 1.48
C ILE A 43 6.54 2.13 1.15
N MET A 44 7.70 2.46 1.74
CA MET A 44 8.90 1.66 1.58
C MET A 44 9.04 0.66 2.72
N GLY A 45 9.48 -0.55 2.38
CA GLY A 45 9.87 -1.60 3.30
C GLY A 45 11.26 -2.11 2.98
N ILE A 46 12.12 -2.10 3.97
CA ILE A 46 13.54 -2.34 3.80
C ILE A 46 13.89 -3.72 4.36
N VAL A 47 14.45 -4.57 3.52
CA VAL A 47 14.96 -5.90 3.90
C VAL A 47 16.48 -5.87 3.86
N ASN A 48 17.10 -6.17 4.99
CA ASN A 48 18.55 -6.13 5.17
C ASN A 48 19.13 -7.51 5.44
N THR A 49 20.23 -7.83 4.76
CA THR A 49 21.15 -8.90 5.11
C THR A 49 22.59 -8.37 5.14
N PRO A 50 23.59 -9.15 5.61
CA PRO A 50 24.97 -8.70 5.52
C PRO A 50 25.42 -8.36 4.10
N GLU A 51 24.94 -9.08 3.10
CA GLU A 51 25.36 -8.97 1.70
C GLU A 51 24.46 -8.11 0.83
N MET A 52 23.24 -7.76 1.30
CA MET A 52 22.31 -7.01 0.46
C MET A 52 21.33 -6.15 1.25
N GLN A 53 20.76 -5.14 0.55
CA GLN A 53 19.59 -4.38 0.97
C GLN A 53 18.58 -4.29 -0.17
N ILE A 54 17.34 -4.72 0.09
CA ILE A 54 16.22 -4.57 -0.84
C ILE A 54 15.26 -3.52 -0.30
N VAL A 55 15.02 -2.47 -1.08
CA VAL A 55 14.03 -1.45 -0.75
C VAL A 55 12.78 -1.72 -1.57
N PHE A 56 11.82 -2.43 -0.98
CA PHE A 56 10.50 -2.63 -1.59
C PHE A 56 9.67 -1.36 -1.46
N SER A 57 8.84 -1.09 -2.45
CA SER A 57 7.94 0.07 -2.45
C SER A 57 6.53 -0.36 -2.84
N ASP A 58 5.59 -0.34 -1.91
CA ASP A 58 4.14 -0.50 -2.19
C ASP A 58 3.56 0.83 -2.67
N THR A 59 2.76 0.79 -3.72
CA THR A 59 2.16 1.98 -4.33
C THR A 59 0.64 1.91 -4.34
N PRO A 60 -0.05 3.07 -4.40
CA PRO A 60 -1.47 3.10 -4.70
C PRO A 60 -1.81 2.31 -5.96
N GLY A 61 -3.02 1.77 -6.03
CA GLY A 61 -3.49 1.12 -7.27
C GLY A 61 -3.66 2.13 -8.38
N VAL A 62 -3.17 1.79 -9.57
CA VAL A 62 -3.31 2.62 -10.77
C VAL A 62 -4.79 2.75 -11.15
N LEU A 63 -5.27 3.97 -11.23
CA LEU A 63 -6.66 4.28 -11.60
C LEU A 63 -6.70 5.60 -12.38
N LYS A 64 -7.76 5.80 -13.15
CA LYS A 64 -8.01 7.08 -13.81
C LYS A 64 -8.54 8.07 -12.76
N PRO A 65 -7.84 9.21 -12.51
CA PRO A 65 -8.23 10.14 -11.46
C PRO A 65 -9.53 10.89 -11.79
N ASN A 66 -10.36 11.10 -10.77
CA ASN A 66 -11.57 11.91 -10.84
C ASN A 66 -11.50 13.15 -9.94
N TYR A 67 -10.55 13.21 -9.00
CA TYR A 67 -10.33 14.33 -8.07
C TYR A 67 -8.86 14.33 -7.58
N LYS A 68 -8.42 15.45 -7.00
CA LYS A 68 -7.00 15.71 -6.68
C LYS A 68 -6.31 14.63 -5.84
N LEU A 69 -6.97 14.08 -4.84
CA LEU A 69 -6.38 12.97 -4.07
C LEU A 69 -6.00 11.78 -4.97
N GLN A 70 -6.85 11.43 -5.95
CA GLN A 70 -6.54 10.36 -6.89
C GLN A 70 -5.42 10.72 -7.86
N GLU A 71 -5.28 12.01 -8.20
CA GLU A 71 -4.13 12.50 -8.98
C GLU A 71 -2.83 12.31 -8.20
N SER A 72 -2.80 12.67 -6.90
CA SER A 72 -1.67 12.43 -6.01
C SER A 72 -1.35 10.94 -5.88
N MET A 73 -2.37 10.09 -5.73
CA MET A 73 -2.18 8.63 -5.69
C MET A 73 -1.56 8.10 -6.98
N LEU A 74 -2.00 8.58 -8.15
CA LEU A 74 -1.42 8.18 -9.43
C LEU A 74 0.03 8.66 -9.55
N ALA A 75 0.31 9.90 -9.12
CA ALA A 75 1.65 10.45 -9.11
C ALA A 75 2.63 9.62 -8.25
N PHE A 76 2.22 9.10 -7.10
CA PHE A 76 3.03 8.14 -6.33
C PHE A 76 3.33 6.85 -7.11
N SER A 77 2.37 6.35 -7.89
CA SER A 77 2.60 5.15 -8.71
C SER A 77 3.51 5.44 -9.90
N GLU A 78 3.44 6.64 -10.46
CA GLU A 78 4.32 7.09 -11.54
C GLU A 78 5.75 7.39 -11.06
N SER A 79 5.91 8.00 -9.87
CA SER A 79 7.24 8.22 -9.28
C SER A 79 7.98 6.90 -9.04
N ALA A 80 7.25 5.83 -8.69
CA ALA A 80 7.83 4.51 -8.52
C ALA A 80 8.36 3.88 -9.82
N LEU A 81 8.00 4.39 -11.00
CA LEU A 81 8.61 3.96 -12.26
C LEU A 81 9.98 4.63 -12.49
N GLN A 82 10.22 5.80 -11.89
CA GLN A 82 11.39 6.61 -12.16
C GLN A 82 12.64 6.14 -11.41
N ASP A 83 12.47 5.60 -10.20
CA ASP A 83 13.57 5.19 -9.32
C ASP A 83 13.70 3.66 -9.16
N ALA A 84 12.96 2.87 -9.93
CA ALA A 84 13.04 1.43 -9.88
C ALA A 84 14.33 0.89 -10.47
N ASP A 85 15.06 0.04 -9.73
CA ASP A 85 16.08 -0.85 -10.28
C ASP A 85 15.45 -2.15 -10.81
N ILE A 86 14.34 -2.58 -10.21
CA ILE A 86 13.51 -3.70 -10.65
C ILE A 86 12.04 -3.30 -10.47
N LEU A 87 11.22 -3.53 -11.49
CA LEU A 87 9.78 -3.30 -11.41
C LEU A 87 9.01 -4.61 -11.26
N LEU A 88 8.17 -4.70 -10.23
CA LEU A 88 7.17 -5.75 -10.07
C LEU A 88 5.82 -5.21 -10.54
N TYR A 89 5.38 -5.60 -11.73
CA TYR A 89 4.04 -5.29 -12.21
C TYR A 89 3.07 -6.39 -11.78
N VAL A 90 2.15 -6.05 -10.88
CA VAL A 90 1.22 -7.03 -10.29
C VAL A 90 -0.15 -6.94 -10.96
N THR A 91 -0.60 -8.05 -11.48
CA THR A 91 -1.96 -8.32 -11.95
C THR A 91 -2.55 -9.50 -11.20
N ASP A 92 -3.79 -9.89 -11.49
CA ASP A 92 -4.39 -11.12 -10.96
C ASP A 92 -5.19 -11.88 -12.04
N VAL A 93 -5.72 -13.03 -11.64
CA VAL A 93 -6.40 -13.96 -12.55
C VAL A 93 -7.78 -13.49 -13.03
N VAL A 94 -8.32 -12.40 -12.46
CA VAL A 94 -9.65 -11.86 -12.82
C VAL A 94 -9.58 -10.46 -13.45
N GLU A 95 -8.41 -9.84 -13.43
CA GLU A 95 -8.22 -8.49 -13.93
C GLU A 95 -8.33 -8.40 -15.46
N ASN A 96 -8.96 -7.31 -15.96
CA ASN A 96 -8.86 -6.96 -17.37
C ASN A 96 -7.57 -6.15 -17.63
N PRO A 97 -6.59 -6.69 -18.38
CA PRO A 97 -5.34 -6.01 -18.68
C PRO A 97 -5.49 -4.65 -19.37
N GLU A 98 -6.59 -4.46 -20.09
CA GLU A 98 -6.84 -3.24 -20.90
C GLU A 98 -7.32 -2.05 -20.08
N LYS A 99 -7.56 -2.23 -18.80
CA LYS A 99 -8.18 -1.20 -17.94
C LYS A 99 -7.36 0.08 -17.80
N ASN A 100 -6.03 0.00 -17.81
CA ASN A 100 -5.12 1.14 -17.63
C ASN A 100 -3.95 1.08 -18.63
N MET A 101 -4.28 1.03 -19.93
CA MET A 101 -3.31 0.94 -21.02
C MET A 101 -2.29 2.07 -21.02
N ASP A 102 -2.69 3.30 -20.66
CA ASP A 102 -1.78 4.46 -20.61
C ASP A 102 -0.63 4.22 -19.62
N PHE A 103 -0.91 3.61 -18.48
CA PHE A 103 0.12 3.25 -17.51
C PHE A 103 0.97 2.08 -18.01
N LEU A 104 0.35 1.08 -18.63
CA LEU A 104 1.05 -0.08 -19.20
C LEU A 104 2.05 0.34 -20.27
N VAL A 105 1.69 1.33 -21.12
CA VAL A 105 2.62 1.90 -22.13
C VAL A 105 3.86 2.51 -21.48
N LYS A 106 3.73 3.13 -20.29
CA LYS A 106 4.89 3.63 -19.54
C LYS A 106 5.79 2.49 -19.09
N VAL A 107 5.19 1.41 -18.58
CA VAL A 107 5.92 0.19 -18.16
C VAL A 107 6.65 -0.48 -19.34
N GLN A 108 6.02 -0.55 -20.52
CA GLN A 108 6.64 -1.10 -21.74
C GLN A 108 7.92 -0.37 -22.17
N LYS A 109 8.04 0.92 -21.81
CA LYS A 109 9.17 1.79 -22.18
C LYS A 109 10.31 1.79 -21.16
N MET A 110 10.17 1.05 -20.07
CA MET A 110 11.21 0.98 -19.05
C MET A 110 12.39 0.15 -19.53
N ASP A 111 13.60 0.59 -19.18
CA ASP A 111 14.86 -0.09 -19.49
C ASP A 111 15.33 -1.03 -18.35
N VAL A 112 14.64 -1.00 -17.20
CA VAL A 112 14.95 -1.88 -16.05
C VAL A 112 14.26 -3.23 -16.19
N PRO A 113 14.74 -4.28 -15.50
CA PRO A 113 14.05 -5.57 -15.43
C PRO A 113 12.61 -5.41 -14.92
N VAL A 114 11.65 -5.93 -15.69
CA VAL A 114 10.23 -5.99 -15.32
C VAL A 114 9.83 -7.42 -15.07
N ILE A 115 9.33 -7.71 -13.87
CA ILE A 115 8.74 -9.01 -13.53
C ILE A 115 7.22 -8.80 -13.43
N LEU A 116 6.48 -9.44 -14.32
CA LEU A 116 5.03 -9.48 -14.27
C LEU A 116 4.58 -10.60 -13.34
N LEU A 117 3.89 -10.24 -12.27
CA LEU A 117 3.35 -11.17 -11.30
C LEU A 117 1.86 -11.38 -11.53
N ILE A 118 1.47 -12.60 -11.93
CA ILE A 118 0.06 -13.01 -12.00
C ILE A 118 -0.30 -13.59 -10.64
N ASN A 119 -0.93 -12.76 -9.80
CA ASN A 119 -1.29 -13.12 -8.42
C ASN A 119 -2.65 -13.84 -8.33
N LYS A 120 -2.95 -14.39 -7.16
CA LYS A 120 -4.20 -15.09 -6.82
C LYS A 120 -4.45 -16.35 -7.67
N ILE A 121 -3.41 -17.05 -8.07
CA ILE A 121 -3.56 -18.29 -8.86
C ILE A 121 -4.34 -19.38 -8.13
N ASP A 122 -4.46 -19.27 -6.80
CA ASP A 122 -5.33 -20.10 -5.96
C ASP A 122 -6.83 -19.92 -6.26
N GLU A 123 -7.20 -18.86 -6.99
CA GLU A 123 -8.57 -18.58 -7.44
C GLU A 123 -8.80 -18.99 -8.92
N SER A 124 -7.86 -19.72 -9.57
CA SER A 124 -7.89 -20.06 -10.97
C SER A 124 -7.53 -21.53 -11.22
N ASN A 125 -7.64 -21.99 -12.47
CA ASN A 125 -7.19 -23.29 -12.91
C ASN A 125 -6.10 -23.17 -13.98
N GLN A 126 -5.44 -24.30 -14.29
CA GLN A 126 -4.30 -24.32 -15.21
C GLN A 126 -4.64 -23.81 -16.63
N THR A 127 -5.82 -24.11 -17.15
CA THR A 127 -6.24 -23.68 -18.49
C THR A 127 -6.46 -22.17 -18.55
N GLN A 128 -7.14 -21.61 -17.55
CA GLN A 128 -7.35 -20.18 -17.45
C GLN A 128 -6.02 -19.42 -17.25
N LEU A 129 -5.15 -19.93 -16.38
CA LEU A 129 -3.84 -19.36 -16.15
C LEU A 129 -2.99 -19.34 -17.43
N GLY A 130 -2.99 -20.42 -18.22
CA GLY A 130 -2.29 -20.46 -19.51
C GLY A 130 -2.74 -19.35 -20.46
N ALA A 131 -4.06 -19.16 -20.61
CA ALA A 131 -4.60 -18.10 -21.46
C ALA A 131 -4.23 -16.68 -20.96
N ILE A 132 -4.19 -16.46 -19.64
CA ILE A 132 -3.78 -15.19 -19.04
C ILE A 132 -2.29 -14.93 -19.32
N VAL A 133 -1.42 -15.93 -19.15
CA VAL A 133 0.01 -15.84 -19.46
C VAL A 133 0.25 -15.44 -20.91
N GLU A 134 -0.40 -16.07 -21.88
CA GLU A 134 -0.30 -15.75 -23.32
C GLU A 134 -0.74 -14.31 -23.62
N LYS A 135 -1.85 -13.87 -23.03
CA LYS A 135 -2.31 -12.48 -23.18
C LYS A 135 -1.28 -11.48 -22.65
N TRP A 136 -0.73 -11.72 -21.46
CA TRP A 136 0.28 -10.85 -20.88
C TRP A 136 1.61 -10.88 -21.61
N HIS A 137 2.00 -12.04 -22.14
CA HIS A 137 3.20 -12.13 -23.00
C HIS A 137 3.08 -11.27 -24.26
N THR A 138 1.86 -11.14 -24.80
CA THR A 138 1.60 -10.24 -25.94
C THR A 138 1.69 -8.77 -25.52
N LEU A 139 1.17 -8.40 -24.33
CA LEU A 139 1.13 -7.03 -23.83
C LEU A 139 2.48 -6.56 -23.29
N LEU A 140 3.25 -7.42 -22.61
CA LEU A 140 4.56 -7.14 -22.02
C LEU A 140 5.60 -8.18 -22.48
N PRO A 141 6.00 -8.20 -23.74
CA PRO A 141 6.85 -9.25 -24.29
C PRO A 141 8.27 -9.31 -23.71
N LYS A 142 8.74 -8.22 -23.08
CA LYS A 142 10.05 -8.18 -22.41
C LYS A 142 10.00 -8.55 -20.93
N ALA A 143 8.82 -8.66 -20.34
CA ALA A 143 8.67 -8.97 -18.93
C ALA A 143 8.84 -10.47 -18.68
N GLU A 144 9.51 -10.80 -17.58
CA GLU A 144 9.52 -12.16 -17.03
C GLU A 144 8.18 -12.40 -16.30
N ILE A 145 7.45 -13.47 -16.65
CA ILE A 145 6.13 -13.74 -16.08
C ILE A 145 6.24 -14.80 -14.99
N LEU A 146 5.79 -14.47 -13.78
CA LEU A 146 5.75 -15.36 -12.63
C LEU A 146 4.33 -15.44 -12.05
N PRO A 147 3.67 -16.62 -12.15
CA PRO A 147 2.43 -16.89 -11.44
C PRO A 147 2.70 -17.09 -9.94
N ILE A 148 1.94 -16.40 -9.09
CA ILE A 148 2.09 -16.44 -7.63
C ILE A 148 0.76 -16.49 -6.89
N SER A 149 0.79 -16.89 -5.63
CA SER A 149 -0.25 -16.62 -4.65
C SER A 149 0.37 -15.97 -3.40
N ALA A 150 0.27 -14.64 -3.31
CA ALA A 150 0.77 -13.91 -2.14
C ALA A 150 0.07 -14.36 -0.84
N LYS A 151 -1.22 -14.71 -0.92
CA LYS A 151 -2.00 -15.23 0.21
C LYS A 151 -1.42 -16.54 0.74
N ASN A 152 -1.14 -17.48 -0.13
CA ASN A 152 -0.67 -18.84 0.20
C ASN A 152 0.86 -18.96 0.21
N LYS A 153 1.59 -17.86 0.00
CA LYS A 153 3.06 -17.81 -0.11
C LYS A 153 3.64 -18.65 -1.27
N PHE A 154 2.82 -19.02 -2.27
CA PHE A 154 3.31 -19.76 -3.44
C PHE A 154 4.10 -18.84 -4.37
N GLY A 155 5.28 -19.26 -4.79
CA GLY A 155 6.15 -18.53 -5.72
C GLY A 155 6.93 -17.38 -5.08
N ILE A 156 6.76 -17.07 -3.78
CA ILE A 156 7.44 -15.95 -3.11
C ILE A 156 8.95 -16.17 -2.99
N ASP A 157 9.38 -17.37 -2.61
CA ASP A 157 10.80 -17.68 -2.48
C ASP A 157 11.54 -17.64 -3.83
N MET A 158 10.86 -18.10 -4.91
CA MET A 158 11.37 -18.02 -6.28
C MET A 158 11.49 -16.55 -6.72
N LEU A 159 10.48 -15.73 -6.43
CA LEU A 159 10.52 -14.29 -6.70
C LEU A 159 11.67 -13.60 -5.96
N LEU A 160 11.84 -13.87 -4.65
CA LEU A 160 12.94 -13.31 -3.86
C LEU A 160 14.31 -13.69 -4.42
N LYS A 161 14.49 -14.96 -4.79
CA LYS A 161 15.72 -15.42 -5.43
C LYS A 161 15.98 -14.67 -6.75
N ARG A 162 14.93 -14.50 -7.58
CA ARG A 162 15.07 -13.79 -8.85
C ARG A 162 15.40 -12.30 -8.65
N ILE A 163 14.80 -11.65 -7.69
CA ILE A 163 15.15 -10.28 -7.30
C ILE A 163 16.62 -10.18 -6.90
N GLN A 164 17.12 -11.08 -6.04
CA GLN A 164 18.52 -11.09 -5.59
C GLN A 164 19.52 -11.26 -6.75
N GLU A 165 19.16 -12.05 -7.76
CA GLU A 165 19.98 -12.21 -8.97
C GLU A 165 20.08 -10.89 -9.76
N LEU A 166 18.97 -10.17 -9.89
CA LEU A 166 18.83 -8.94 -10.68
C LEU A 166 19.33 -7.67 -9.97
N LEU A 167 19.47 -7.69 -8.63
CA LEU A 167 19.91 -6.52 -7.87
C LEU A 167 21.30 -6.03 -8.34
N PRO A 168 21.44 -4.71 -8.54
CA PRO A 168 22.74 -4.12 -8.89
C PRO A 168 23.72 -4.16 -7.70
N GLU A 169 25.01 -4.10 -8.01
CA GLU A 169 26.05 -3.85 -7.01
C GLU A 169 25.95 -2.39 -6.55
N SER A 170 25.69 -2.20 -5.26
CA SER A 170 25.55 -0.88 -4.64
C SER A 170 25.79 -0.98 -3.14
N PRO A 171 26.26 0.10 -2.49
CA PRO A 171 26.18 0.20 -1.04
C PRO A 171 24.72 0.29 -0.59
N ALA A 172 24.48 0.09 0.72
CA ALA A 172 23.16 0.25 1.30
C ALA A 172 22.69 1.72 1.19
N TYR A 173 21.41 1.93 0.87
CA TYR A 173 20.78 3.26 0.79
C TYR A 173 20.30 3.77 2.16
N PHE A 174 19.91 2.83 3.03
CA PHE A 174 19.36 3.11 4.36
C PHE A 174 20.15 2.40 5.43
N ASP A 175 19.97 2.85 6.68
CA ASP A 175 20.54 2.17 7.84
C ASP A 175 20.08 0.70 7.86
N LYS A 176 20.99 -0.19 8.28
CA LYS A 176 20.74 -1.64 8.33
C LYS A 176 19.65 -2.03 9.33
N GLU A 177 19.36 -1.19 10.30
CA GLU A 177 18.29 -1.41 11.29
C GLU A 177 16.95 -0.79 10.86
N GLN A 178 16.95 0.03 9.81
CA GLN A 178 15.74 0.68 9.33
C GLN A 178 14.83 -0.30 8.58
N LEU A 179 13.56 -0.37 8.98
CA LEU A 179 12.55 -1.26 8.39
C LEU A 179 11.69 -0.55 7.33
N THR A 180 11.49 0.77 7.45
CA THR A 180 10.58 1.55 6.61
C THR A 180 10.95 3.04 6.61
N ASP A 181 10.46 3.78 5.59
CA ASP A 181 10.57 5.25 5.49
C ASP A 181 9.52 6.00 6.32
N LYS A 182 8.51 5.30 6.85
CA LYS A 182 7.37 5.95 7.52
C LYS A 182 7.54 6.02 9.04
N PRO A 183 7.14 7.15 9.66
CA PRO A 183 7.17 7.29 11.11
C PRO A 183 6.03 6.50 11.78
N ALA A 184 6.15 6.25 13.09
CA ALA A 184 5.14 5.55 13.89
C ALA A 184 3.72 6.15 13.75
N ARG A 185 3.60 7.47 13.67
CA ARG A 185 2.31 8.16 13.48
C ARG A 185 1.60 7.76 12.20
N PHE A 186 2.33 7.51 11.12
CA PHE A 186 1.77 7.03 9.86
C PHE A 186 1.07 5.68 10.03
N PHE A 187 1.70 4.73 10.73
CA PHE A 187 1.09 3.43 10.97
C PHE A 187 -0.14 3.51 11.86
N VAL A 188 -0.17 4.44 12.82
CA VAL A 188 -1.36 4.71 13.63
C VAL A 188 -2.52 5.16 12.73
N SER A 189 -2.30 6.16 11.86
CA SER A 189 -3.36 6.64 10.96
C SER A 189 -3.83 5.55 10.00
N GLU A 190 -2.92 4.77 9.43
CA GLU A 190 -3.26 3.67 8.52
C GLU A 190 -4.04 2.54 9.22
N ILE A 191 -3.67 2.16 10.44
CA ILE A 191 -4.41 1.12 11.19
C ILE A 191 -5.82 1.60 11.55
N ILE A 192 -6.01 2.88 11.92
CA ILE A 192 -7.34 3.45 12.14
C ILE A 192 -8.12 3.46 10.82
N ARG A 193 -7.51 3.90 9.71
CA ARG A 193 -8.12 3.94 8.37
C ARG A 193 -8.49 2.54 7.88
N GLU A 194 -7.69 1.52 8.17
CA GLU A 194 -8.04 0.12 7.90
C GLU A 194 -9.36 -0.28 8.57
N LYS A 195 -9.58 0.11 9.83
CA LYS A 195 -10.85 -0.23 10.51
C LYS A 195 -12.02 0.51 9.88
N ILE A 196 -11.82 1.74 9.41
CA ILE A 196 -12.86 2.46 8.66
C ILE A 196 -13.16 1.72 7.34
N LEU A 197 -12.16 1.29 6.61
CA LEU A 197 -12.32 0.48 5.41
C LEU A 197 -13.09 -0.83 5.66
N LEU A 198 -12.88 -1.47 6.81
CA LEU A 198 -13.52 -2.74 7.15
C LEU A 198 -14.96 -2.60 7.64
N TYR A 199 -15.28 -1.54 8.39
CA TYR A 199 -16.54 -1.41 9.10
C TYR A 199 -17.56 -0.44 8.50
N TYR A 200 -17.14 0.39 7.52
CA TYR A 200 -18.06 1.28 6.80
C TYR A 200 -18.10 0.93 5.32
N ASP A 201 -19.21 1.25 4.69
CA ASP A 201 -19.47 0.95 3.28
C ASP A 201 -19.79 2.21 2.47
N LYS A 202 -20.15 2.02 1.23
CA LYS A 202 -20.45 3.05 0.23
C LYS A 202 -19.29 4.04 0.09
N GLU A 203 -19.57 5.35 0.16
CA GLU A 203 -18.59 6.44 -0.02
C GLU A 203 -17.75 6.73 1.25
N ILE A 204 -18.19 6.29 2.44
CA ILE A 204 -17.54 6.66 3.71
C ILE A 204 -16.05 6.31 3.72
N PRO A 205 -15.62 5.07 3.39
CA PRO A 205 -14.21 4.73 3.42
C PRO A 205 -13.32 5.58 2.50
N TYR A 206 -13.90 6.16 1.47
CA TYR A 206 -13.19 6.94 0.46
C TYR A 206 -13.18 8.44 0.74
N SER A 207 -14.01 8.90 1.69
CA SER A 207 -14.16 10.32 2.07
C SER A 207 -13.49 10.69 3.39
N VAL A 208 -12.78 9.74 4.01
CA VAL A 208 -12.10 9.96 5.29
C VAL A 208 -10.61 10.14 5.12
N GLU A 209 -10.04 10.98 5.98
CA GLU A 209 -8.60 11.03 6.27
C GLU A 209 -8.38 10.91 7.76
N VAL A 210 -7.23 10.36 8.16
CA VAL A 210 -6.89 10.18 9.57
C VAL A 210 -5.56 10.86 9.87
N SER A 211 -5.58 11.82 10.79
CA SER A 211 -4.37 12.50 11.25
C SER A 211 -4.13 12.21 12.73
N VAL A 212 -2.87 12.03 13.11
CA VAL A 212 -2.44 11.85 14.49
C VAL A 212 -1.95 13.17 15.05
N GLU A 213 -2.76 13.82 15.90
CA GLU A 213 -2.41 15.10 16.51
C GLU A 213 -1.39 14.93 17.64
N ARG A 214 -1.54 13.87 18.45
CA ARG A 214 -0.64 13.56 19.55
C ARG A 214 -0.21 12.11 19.53
N PHE A 215 1.08 11.88 19.67
CA PHE A 215 1.69 10.57 19.93
C PHE A 215 2.74 10.79 21.02
N LYS A 216 2.49 10.25 22.20
CA LYS A 216 3.42 10.33 23.34
C LYS A 216 3.61 8.94 23.92
N GLU A 217 4.84 8.46 23.85
CA GLU A 217 5.26 7.20 24.42
C GLU A 217 5.96 7.43 25.75
N ASP A 218 5.62 6.65 26.75
CA ASP A 218 6.35 6.48 27.99
C ASP A 218 6.76 5.03 28.21
N ASP A 219 7.36 4.71 29.35
CA ASP A 219 7.88 3.36 29.60
C ASP A 219 6.80 2.27 29.57
N LYS A 220 5.55 2.61 29.90
CA LYS A 220 4.46 1.65 30.11
C LYS A 220 3.38 1.72 29.03
N HIS A 221 3.13 2.91 28.46
CA HIS A 221 1.99 3.17 27.62
C HIS A 221 2.33 4.06 26.44
N ILE A 222 1.48 4.03 25.42
CA ILE A 222 1.47 5.02 24.34
C ILE A 222 0.13 5.75 24.38
N HIS A 223 0.18 7.09 24.42
CA HIS A 223 -0.99 7.97 24.38
C HIS A 223 -1.14 8.55 22.99
N ILE A 224 -2.28 8.31 22.35
CA ILE A 224 -2.56 8.70 20.98
C ILE A 224 -3.87 9.49 20.92
N ASN A 225 -3.81 10.69 20.31
CA ASN A 225 -5.00 11.43 19.91
C ASN A 225 -5.01 11.51 18.39
N ALA A 226 -6.08 11.03 17.78
CA ALA A 226 -6.27 11.01 16.33
C ALA A 226 -7.57 11.72 15.94
N VAL A 227 -7.59 12.27 14.74
CA VAL A 227 -8.77 12.91 14.16
C VAL A 227 -9.10 12.22 12.83
N ILE A 228 -10.36 11.83 12.70
CA ILE A 228 -10.94 11.40 11.44
C ILE A 228 -11.59 12.64 10.80
N TYR A 229 -11.06 13.05 9.66
CA TYR A 229 -11.63 14.11 8.84
C TYR A 229 -12.62 13.53 7.84
N VAL A 230 -13.74 14.20 7.64
CA VAL A 230 -14.79 13.88 6.67
C VAL A 230 -15.19 15.14 5.94
N GLU A 231 -15.80 15.04 4.76
CA GLU A 231 -16.19 16.22 3.97
C GLU A 231 -17.51 16.86 4.38
N ARG A 232 -18.42 16.09 5.05
CA ARG A 232 -19.79 16.52 5.31
C ARG A 232 -20.26 16.12 6.71
N GLU A 233 -21.15 16.91 7.31
CA GLU A 233 -21.78 16.59 8.60
C GLU A 233 -22.55 15.27 8.58
N SER A 234 -23.20 14.91 7.47
CA SER A 234 -23.87 13.61 7.33
C SER A 234 -22.88 12.44 7.44
N GLN A 235 -21.69 12.55 6.87
CA GLN A 235 -20.62 11.53 6.99
C GLN A 235 -20.10 11.43 8.42
N LYS A 236 -19.94 12.60 9.11
CA LYS A 236 -19.57 12.62 10.54
C LYS A 236 -20.61 11.89 11.38
N GLY A 237 -21.91 12.11 11.14
CA GLY A 237 -22.98 11.40 11.81
C GLY A 237 -22.91 9.87 11.59
N ILE A 238 -22.58 9.43 10.37
CA ILE A 238 -22.42 8.01 10.03
C ILE A 238 -21.20 7.40 10.76
N ILE A 239 -20.07 8.10 10.78
CA ILE A 239 -18.84 7.65 11.44
C ILE A 239 -19.08 7.48 12.95
N ILE A 240 -19.74 8.47 13.59
CA ILE A 240 -20.04 8.40 15.03
C ILE A 240 -21.06 7.30 15.29
N GLY A 241 -22.13 7.21 14.48
CA GLY A 241 -23.23 6.30 14.63
C GLY A 241 -24.15 6.67 15.81
N HIS A 242 -25.24 5.92 15.96
CA HIS A 242 -26.19 6.14 17.06
C HIS A 242 -25.49 6.03 18.41
N GLN A 243 -25.59 7.07 19.24
CA GLN A 243 -24.95 7.15 20.56
C GLN A 243 -23.44 6.82 20.57
N GLY A 244 -22.74 7.04 19.45
CA GLY A 244 -21.30 6.79 19.33
C GLY A 244 -20.89 5.31 19.19
N VAL A 245 -21.83 4.38 19.01
CA VAL A 245 -21.55 2.94 18.96
C VAL A 245 -20.63 2.54 17.83
N ALA A 246 -20.79 3.15 16.63
CA ALA A 246 -19.97 2.82 15.47
C ALA A 246 -18.53 3.27 15.67
N LEU A 247 -18.31 4.52 16.11
CA LEU A 247 -16.97 5.05 16.40
C LEU A 247 -16.30 4.26 17.53
N LYS A 248 -17.03 3.90 18.59
CA LYS A 248 -16.51 3.06 19.69
C LYS A 248 -16.01 1.71 19.19
N LYS A 249 -16.72 1.07 18.27
CA LYS A 249 -16.30 -0.20 17.65
C LYS A 249 -14.98 -0.03 16.91
N VAL A 250 -14.89 0.97 16.02
CA VAL A 250 -13.67 1.28 15.26
C VAL A 250 -12.49 1.59 16.18
N SER A 251 -12.69 2.45 17.18
CA SER A 251 -11.66 2.81 18.17
C SER A 251 -11.16 1.59 18.95
N THR A 252 -12.06 0.71 19.37
CA THR A 252 -11.71 -0.51 20.11
C THR A 252 -10.86 -1.45 19.26
N GLU A 253 -11.27 -1.70 18.00
CA GLU A 253 -10.55 -2.61 17.11
C GLU A 253 -9.24 -1.99 16.61
N ALA A 254 -9.19 -0.67 16.41
CA ALA A 254 -7.96 0.04 16.11
C ALA A 254 -6.96 -0.07 17.27
N ARG A 255 -7.40 0.20 18.51
CA ARG A 255 -6.57 0.08 19.71
C ARG A 255 -5.95 -1.32 19.85
N LYS A 256 -6.75 -2.40 19.74
CA LYS A 256 -6.23 -3.78 19.78
C LYS A 256 -5.16 -4.04 18.73
N SER A 257 -5.38 -3.54 17.51
CA SER A 257 -4.41 -3.70 16.42
C SER A 257 -3.13 -2.90 16.65
N LEU A 258 -3.24 -1.68 17.22
CA LEU A 258 -2.11 -0.85 17.59
C LEU A 258 -1.31 -1.45 18.75
N GLU A 259 -1.99 -1.98 19.79
CA GLU A 259 -1.34 -2.69 20.91
C GLU A 259 -0.53 -3.89 20.41
N LYS A 260 -1.05 -4.62 19.42
CA LYS A 260 -0.31 -5.72 18.78
C LYS A 260 0.86 -5.21 17.95
N PHE A 261 0.70 -4.10 17.23
CA PHE A 261 1.72 -3.52 16.35
C PHE A 261 2.91 -2.95 17.16
N PHE A 262 2.63 -2.21 18.23
CA PHE A 262 3.66 -1.60 19.08
C PHE A 262 4.12 -2.49 20.25
N ALA A 263 3.48 -3.65 20.44
CA ALA A 263 3.72 -4.54 21.59
C ALA A 263 3.63 -3.82 22.96
N LYS A 264 2.74 -2.82 23.06
CA LYS A 264 2.62 -1.91 24.22
C LYS A 264 1.14 -1.52 24.44
N PRO A 265 0.67 -1.35 25.68
CA PRO A 265 -0.66 -0.84 25.97
C PRO A 265 -0.89 0.56 25.39
N ILE A 266 -2.08 0.83 24.87
CA ILE A 266 -2.39 2.10 24.17
C ILE A 266 -3.64 2.75 24.73
N PHE A 267 -3.54 4.05 25.05
CA PHE A 267 -4.67 4.94 25.25
C PHE A 267 -4.96 5.65 23.93
N LEU A 268 -6.10 5.35 23.32
CA LEU A 268 -6.50 5.89 22.02
C LEU A 268 -7.76 6.73 22.15
N GLU A 269 -7.65 8.00 21.81
CA GLU A 269 -8.76 8.94 21.66
C GLU A 269 -8.94 9.30 20.19
N ILE A 270 -10.16 9.20 19.66
CA ILE A 270 -10.49 9.51 18.28
C ILE A 270 -11.60 10.55 18.23
N PHE A 271 -11.35 11.64 17.53
CA PHE A 271 -12.31 12.71 17.26
C PHE A 271 -12.72 12.66 15.78
N VAL A 272 -13.90 13.20 15.46
CA VAL A 272 -14.37 13.35 14.08
C VAL A 272 -14.62 14.82 13.78
N LYS A 273 -13.95 15.34 12.76
CA LYS A 273 -14.06 16.74 12.32
C LYS A 273 -14.52 16.78 10.85
N VAL A 274 -15.26 17.82 10.50
CA VAL A 274 -15.60 18.10 9.10
C VAL A 274 -14.56 19.05 8.53
N ASP A 275 -13.98 18.63 7.41
CA ASP A 275 -13.10 19.45 6.59
C ASP A 275 -13.63 19.37 5.14
N LYS A 276 -14.33 20.42 4.72
CA LYS A 276 -15.05 20.45 3.45
C LYS A 276 -14.07 20.37 2.29
N ASP A 277 -14.39 19.49 1.33
CA ASP A 277 -13.68 19.35 0.07
C ASP A 277 -12.17 19.05 0.21
N TRP A 278 -11.73 18.50 1.36
CA TRP A 278 -10.31 18.22 1.62
C TRP A 278 -9.64 17.38 0.52
N ARG A 279 -10.38 16.43 -0.09
CA ARG A 279 -9.86 15.58 -1.19
C ARG A 279 -9.53 16.35 -2.48
N SER A 280 -10.04 17.57 -2.61
CA SER A 280 -9.83 18.45 -3.77
C SER A 280 -9.02 19.70 -3.40
N SER A 281 -8.65 19.87 -2.13
CA SER A 281 -7.83 20.96 -1.63
C SER A 281 -6.36 20.59 -1.66
N GLU A 282 -5.59 21.26 -2.49
CA GLU A 282 -4.13 21.08 -2.58
C GLU A 282 -3.42 21.32 -1.24
N ARG A 283 -3.87 22.35 -0.50
CA ARG A 283 -3.35 22.68 0.81
C ARG A 283 -3.55 21.54 1.82
N GLU A 284 -4.77 20.98 1.87
CA GLU A 284 -5.07 19.90 2.82
C GLU A 284 -4.39 18.59 2.40
N LEU A 285 -4.32 18.31 1.10
CA LEU A 285 -3.55 17.17 0.60
C LEU A 285 -2.07 17.26 0.99
N ASN A 286 -1.47 18.46 0.90
CA ASN A 286 -0.10 18.69 1.34
C ASN A 286 0.06 18.47 2.84
N ASN A 287 -0.88 18.99 3.66
CA ASN A 287 -0.88 18.81 5.11
C ASN A 287 -0.98 17.33 5.51
N PHE A 288 -1.69 16.51 4.73
CA PHE A 288 -1.84 15.06 4.93
C PHE A 288 -0.73 14.23 4.27
N GLY A 289 0.27 14.86 3.65
CA GLY A 289 1.42 14.19 3.07
C GLY A 289 1.18 13.53 1.71
N TYR A 290 0.22 14.03 0.93
CA TYR A 290 -0.08 13.55 -0.41
C TYR A 290 0.74 14.25 -1.52
N ASN A 291 1.93 14.72 -1.20
CA ASN A 291 2.87 15.22 -2.21
C ASN A 291 3.85 14.11 -2.56
N PRO A 292 3.89 13.64 -3.82
CA PRO A 292 5.05 12.92 -4.32
C PRO A 292 6.21 13.92 -4.42
N GLU A 293 7.26 13.73 -3.63
CA GLU A 293 8.53 14.44 -3.82
C GLU A 293 9.22 13.93 -5.08
#